data_5fdab367103a190b7f2d98aef8bdf2ec
#
_entry.id   5fdab367103a190b7f2d98aef8bdf2ec
#
_cell.length_a   1.000
_cell.length_b   1.000
_cell.length_c   1.000
_cell.angle_alpha   90.00
_cell.angle_beta   90.00
_cell.angle_gamma   90.00
#
_symmetry.space_group_name_H-M   'P 1'
#
loop_
_entity.id
_entity.type
_entity.pdbx_description
1 polymer ?
#
loop_
_entity_poly.entity_id
_entity_poly.type
_entity_poly.pdbx_seq_one_letter_code
_entity_poly.pdbx_strand_id
1 'polypeptide(L)'
;MTGLQAAIVSGSALIVIIALLRAALRRHLPARLFPALWCVAAVRLLLPVSIPTRISIWNLFSTRASSPGGMVSETLTAFPALAQTAASAASADHAAKVPVLPIVWLSGALLLGLYFALGYAHSIKTLRAGSLAPSPVEALLLDLFGFANRPAIRTSKNPRAPVTFGTVRPTVVLPEDLTPDRAAFSLILAHELAHVRRKDCLRKLLLTVCLCVYFWNPLVWGMVVLANRDMELACDEKVLSVLGSGFKKQYALTLLSVAQRQHRARGFSKD
;
A
#
# COMPACT_ATOMS: atom_id res chain seq x y z
N MET A 1 24.96 -11.86 -1.59
CA MET A 1 23.64 -11.49 -1.03
C MET A 1 22.58 -12.35 -1.70
N THR A 2 21.70 -12.98 -0.94
CA THR A 2 20.57 -13.71 -1.50
C THR A 2 19.64 -12.72 -2.23
N GLY A 3 18.92 -13.16 -3.26
CA GLY A 3 18.02 -12.27 -4.03
C GLY A 3 17.00 -11.53 -3.13
N LEU A 4 16.60 -12.14 -2.01
CA LEU A 4 15.71 -11.53 -1.02
C LEU A 4 16.37 -10.35 -0.29
N GLN A 5 17.61 -10.48 0.15
CA GLN A 5 18.34 -9.39 0.81
C GLN A 5 18.53 -8.19 -0.13
N ALA A 6 18.86 -8.45 -1.39
CA ALA A 6 18.97 -7.40 -2.41
C ALA A 6 17.63 -6.69 -2.65
N ALA A 7 16.51 -7.42 -2.67
CA ALA A 7 15.17 -6.84 -2.81
C ALA A 7 14.79 -5.96 -1.60
N ILE A 8 15.08 -6.40 -0.38
CA ILE A 8 14.81 -5.63 0.84
C ILE A 8 15.62 -4.32 0.84
N VAL A 9 16.92 -4.39 0.59
CA VAL A 9 17.80 -3.20 0.60
C VAL A 9 17.40 -2.23 -0.51
N SER A 10 17.22 -2.71 -1.75
CA SER A 10 16.83 -1.85 -2.88
C SER A 10 15.42 -1.27 -2.73
N GLY A 11 14.48 -2.05 -2.19
CA GLY A 11 13.12 -1.57 -1.91
C GLY A 11 13.10 -0.52 -0.81
N SER A 12 13.86 -0.74 0.28
CA SER A 12 14.00 0.23 1.37
C SER A 12 14.66 1.52 0.91
N ALA A 13 15.71 1.43 0.09
CA ALA A 13 16.36 2.59 -0.53
C ALA A 13 15.37 3.37 -1.42
N LEU A 14 14.56 2.66 -2.22
CA LEU A 14 13.55 3.29 -3.07
C LEU A 14 12.48 4.02 -2.24
N ILE A 15 12.04 3.48 -1.11
CA ILE A 15 11.12 4.15 -0.18
C ILE A 15 11.73 5.48 0.29
N VAL A 16 12.99 5.46 0.72
CA VAL A 16 13.68 6.67 1.19
C VAL A 16 13.80 7.70 0.07
N ILE A 17 14.20 7.29 -1.13
CA ILE A 17 14.31 8.16 -2.30
C ILE A 17 12.97 8.81 -2.62
N ILE A 18 11.86 8.03 -2.66
CA ILE A 18 10.53 8.57 -2.92
C ILE A 18 10.10 9.53 -1.80
N ALA A 19 10.40 9.22 -0.53
CA ALA A 19 10.08 10.10 0.60
C ALA A 19 10.82 11.44 0.51
N LEU A 20 12.11 11.44 0.15
CA LEU A 20 12.90 12.65 -0.07
C LEU A 20 12.40 13.44 -1.29
N LEU A 21 12.15 12.75 -2.41
CA LEU A 21 11.56 13.36 -3.61
C LEU A 21 10.23 14.03 -3.30
N ARG A 22 9.37 13.35 -2.54
CA ARG A 22 8.10 13.89 -2.07
C ARG A 22 8.31 15.14 -1.20
N ALA A 23 9.23 15.10 -0.25
CA ALA A 23 9.51 16.25 0.61
C ALA A 23 9.98 17.48 -0.19
N ALA A 24 10.81 17.27 -1.21
CA ALA A 24 11.36 18.34 -2.04
C ALA A 24 10.34 18.86 -3.08
N LEU A 25 9.64 17.97 -3.78
CA LEU A 25 8.89 18.31 -4.99
C LEU A 25 7.36 18.30 -4.83
N ARG A 26 6.79 18.00 -3.66
CA ARG A 26 5.33 17.95 -3.46
C ARG A 26 4.59 19.26 -3.79
N ARG A 27 5.31 20.40 -3.79
CA ARG A 27 4.74 21.71 -4.13
C ARG A 27 4.75 21.98 -5.63
N HIS A 28 5.58 21.27 -6.39
CA HIS A 28 5.79 21.50 -7.82
C HIS A 28 5.16 20.39 -8.69
N LEU A 29 5.01 19.20 -8.15
CA LEU A 29 4.45 18.06 -8.88
C LEU A 29 2.97 17.83 -8.52
N PRO A 30 2.15 17.39 -9.49
CA PRO A 30 0.76 17.05 -9.24
C PRO A 30 0.66 15.87 -8.24
N ALA A 31 -0.27 15.98 -7.29
CA ALA A 31 -0.43 15.01 -6.21
C ALA A 31 -0.67 13.57 -6.71
N ARG A 32 -1.27 13.41 -7.90
CA ARG A 32 -1.56 12.11 -8.52
C ARG A 32 -0.35 11.23 -8.81
N LEU A 33 0.86 11.80 -8.88
CA LEU A 33 2.09 11.05 -9.18
C LEU A 33 2.57 10.21 -7.99
N PHE A 34 2.48 10.75 -6.77
CA PHE A 34 3.03 10.11 -5.57
C PHE A 34 2.39 8.76 -5.24
N PRO A 35 1.05 8.56 -5.30
CA PRO A 35 0.45 7.25 -5.10
C PRO A 35 0.93 6.19 -6.09
N ALA A 36 1.26 6.57 -7.34
CA ALA A 36 1.83 5.65 -8.31
C ALA A 36 3.27 5.26 -7.94
N LEU A 37 4.10 6.21 -7.50
CA LEU A 37 5.46 5.93 -7.04
C LEU A 37 5.48 4.99 -5.83
N TRP A 38 4.57 5.17 -4.87
CA TRP A 38 4.42 4.26 -3.74
C TRP A 38 4.01 2.85 -4.16
N CYS A 39 3.13 2.71 -5.18
CA CYS A 39 2.80 1.40 -5.74
C CYS A 39 4.03 0.73 -6.39
N VAL A 40 4.87 1.50 -7.10
CA VAL A 40 6.12 0.98 -7.67
C VAL A 40 7.05 0.46 -6.57
N ALA A 41 7.20 1.20 -5.46
CA ALA A 41 8.00 0.75 -4.32
C ALA A 41 7.44 -0.53 -3.70
N ALA A 42 6.12 -0.61 -3.51
CA ALA A 42 5.45 -1.80 -2.97
C ALA A 42 5.61 -3.02 -3.89
N VAL A 43 5.42 -2.85 -5.19
CA VAL A 43 5.63 -3.92 -6.19
C VAL A 43 7.10 -4.37 -6.21
N ARG A 44 8.05 -3.44 -6.14
CA ARG A 44 9.49 -3.77 -6.09
C ARG A 44 9.86 -4.56 -4.85
N LEU A 45 9.22 -4.31 -3.71
CA LEU A 45 9.41 -5.08 -2.49
C LEU A 45 8.81 -6.50 -2.61
N LEU A 46 7.61 -6.62 -3.17
CA LEU A 46 6.90 -7.90 -3.28
C LEU A 46 7.48 -8.81 -4.37
N LEU A 47 8.08 -8.24 -5.42
CA LEU A 47 8.71 -8.98 -6.49
C LEU A 47 10.24 -8.96 -6.32
N PRO A 48 10.85 -10.03 -5.76
CA PRO A 48 12.31 -10.13 -5.60
C PRO A 48 13.00 -10.44 -6.94
N VAL A 49 12.52 -9.85 -8.05
CA VAL A 49 13.15 -10.02 -9.37
C VAL A 49 14.42 -9.19 -9.38
N SER A 50 15.56 -9.85 -9.37
CA SER A 50 16.85 -9.24 -9.67
C SER A 50 16.92 -8.98 -11.17
N ILE A 51 16.58 -7.77 -11.59
CA ILE A 51 16.85 -7.34 -12.97
C ILE A 51 18.37 -7.15 -13.05
N PRO A 52 19.09 -7.93 -13.87
CA PRO A 52 20.51 -7.73 -14.07
C PRO A 52 20.72 -6.44 -14.87
N THR A 53 20.75 -5.33 -14.18
CA THR A 53 21.07 -4.04 -14.80
C THR A 53 22.60 -3.89 -14.81
N ARG A 54 23.18 -3.61 -15.99
CA ARG A 54 24.61 -3.28 -16.14
C ARG A 54 25.01 -2.02 -15.33
N ILE A 55 24.04 -1.25 -14.86
CA ILE A 55 24.19 -0.07 -13.99
C ILE A 55 23.81 -0.50 -12.56
N SER A 56 24.54 -1.46 -12.00
CA SER A 56 24.43 -1.77 -10.58
C SER A 56 25.44 -0.93 -9.82
N ILE A 57 24.97 -0.13 -8.85
CA ILE A 57 25.82 0.64 -7.92
C ILE A 57 26.84 -0.29 -7.23
N TRP A 58 26.52 -1.57 -7.11
CA TRP A 58 27.40 -2.60 -6.57
C TRP A 58 28.61 -2.90 -7.46
N ASN A 59 28.50 -2.73 -8.80
CA ASN A 59 29.64 -2.88 -9.69
C ASN A 59 30.65 -1.74 -9.54
N LEU A 60 30.21 -0.58 -9.03
CA LEU A 60 31.12 0.55 -8.76
C LEU A 60 31.98 0.31 -7.49
N PHE A 61 31.45 -0.48 -6.54
CA PHE A 61 32.17 -0.82 -5.31
C PHE A 61 32.99 -2.12 -5.40
N SER A 62 32.68 -3.01 -6.36
CA SER A 62 33.37 -4.30 -6.51
C SER A 62 34.63 -4.25 -7.38
N THR A 63 34.95 -3.10 -8.00
CA THR A 63 36.14 -2.97 -8.88
C THR A 63 37.46 -2.78 -8.11
N ARG A 64 37.48 -2.95 -6.78
CA ARG A 64 38.71 -2.69 -5.99
C ARG A 64 39.22 -3.87 -5.17
N ALA A 65 38.90 -5.10 -5.60
CA ALA A 65 39.48 -6.30 -5.00
C ALA A 65 39.84 -7.34 -6.05
N SER A 66 40.58 -6.95 -7.08
CA SER A 66 41.37 -7.87 -7.88
C SER A 66 42.77 -7.91 -7.26
N SER A 67 42.99 -8.81 -6.33
CA SER A 67 44.31 -9.21 -5.92
C SER A 67 44.97 -10.00 -7.05
N PRO A 68 46.15 -9.60 -7.54
CA PRO A 68 46.97 -10.43 -8.40
C PRO A 68 47.79 -11.37 -7.50
N GLY A 69 47.28 -12.57 -7.26
CA GLY A 69 47.97 -13.57 -6.43
C GLY A 69 47.45 -14.95 -6.70
N GLY A 70 47.71 -15.47 -7.87
CA GLY A 70 47.29 -16.82 -8.22
C GLY A 70 48.27 -17.52 -9.15
N MET A 71 49.44 -17.77 -8.69
CA MET A 71 50.34 -18.79 -9.27
C MET A 71 51.16 -19.34 -8.11
N VAL A 72 50.69 -20.37 -7.46
CA VAL A 72 51.44 -21.44 -6.80
C VAL A 72 50.40 -22.33 -6.14
N SER A 73 50.05 -23.43 -6.72
CA SER A 73 49.74 -24.71 -6.07
C SER A 73 49.11 -25.68 -7.05
N GLU A 74 49.89 -26.07 -8.04
CA GLU A 74 49.70 -27.33 -8.72
C GLU A 74 50.84 -28.27 -8.27
N THR A 75 50.71 -28.92 -7.15
CA THR A 75 51.46 -30.17 -6.82
C THR A 75 51.06 -30.58 -5.41
N LEU A 76 49.97 -31.35 -5.30
CA LEU A 76 49.72 -32.31 -4.19
C LEU A 76 48.34 -32.96 -4.36
N THR A 77 48.14 -33.61 -5.51
CA THR A 77 46.99 -34.50 -5.73
C THR A 77 47.47 -35.96 -5.68
N ALA A 78 47.71 -36.46 -4.50
CA ALA A 78 47.80 -37.87 -4.28
C ALA A 78 47.32 -38.19 -2.87
N PHE A 79 46.02 -38.44 -2.73
CA PHE A 79 45.27 -39.17 -1.70
C PHE A 79 43.86 -38.61 -1.49
N PRO A 80 42.97 -38.70 -2.51
CA PRO A 80 41.61 -38.19 -2.31
C PRO A 80 40.62 -39.19 -1.70
N ALA A 81 40.97 -40.48 -1.58
CA ALA A 81 39.96 -41.49 -1.24
C ALA A 81 39.66 -41.66 0.26
N LEU A 82 40.60 -41.38 1.15
CA LEU A 82 40.41 -41.53 2.59
C LEU A 82 39.83 -40.31 3.30
N ALA A 83 40.02 -39.12 2.74
CA ALA A 83 39.46 -37.88 3.30
C ALA A 83 37.96 -37.72 3.01
N GLN A 84 37.48 -38.28 1.91
CA GLN A 84 36.05 -38.20 1.55
C GLN A 84 35.18 -39.12 2.40
N THR A 85 35.66 -40.26 2.84
CA THR A 85 34.91 -41.18 3.72
C THR A 85 34.77 -40.67 5.14
N ALA A 86 35.76 -39.97 5.65
CA ALA A 86 35.69 -39.34 6.97
C ALA A 86 34.82 -38.08 6.99
N ALA A 87 34.80 -37.30 5.93
CA ALA A 87 33.93 -36.11 5.79
C ALA A 87 32.47 -36.51 5.62
N SER A 88 32.17 -37.65 5.00
CA SER A 88 30.80 -38.14 4.81
C SER A 88 30.19 -38.72 6.11
N ALA A 89 31.00 -39.24 7.03
CA ALA A 89 30.53 -39.73 8.33
C ALA A 89 30.29 -38.59 9.36
N ALA A 90 30.97 -37.44 9.21
CA ALA A 90 30.80 -36.29 10.08
C ALA A 90 29.59 -35.42 9.73
N SER A 91 28.96 -35.67 8.58
CA SER A 91 27.81 -34.91 8.10
C SER A 91 26.45 -35.53 8.50
N ALA A 92 26.42 -36.60 9.24
CA ALA A 92 25.18 -37.31 9.59
C ALA A 92 24.46 -36.78 10.84
N ASP A 93 25.00 -35.75 11.51
CA ASP A 93 24.35 -35.12 12.68
C ASP A 93 23.81 -33.72 12.35
N HIS A 94 23.16 -33.57 11.18
CA HIS A 94 22.21 -32.50 10.96
C HIS A 94 20.86 -32.97 11.50
N ALA A 95 20.71 -33.00 12.81
CA ALA A 95 19.41 -32.85 13.42
C ALA A 95 18.74 -31.67 12.70
N ALA A 96 17.66 -31.94 11.97
CA ALA A 96 16.96 -30.94 11.15
C ALA A 96 16.62 -29.72 12.03
N LYS A 97 17.52 -28.73 12.06
CA LYS A 97 17.28 -27.47 12.79
C LYS A 97 16.06 -26.85 12.18
N VAL A 98 14.93 -26.99 12.86
CA VAL A 98 13.68 -26.35 12.44
C VAL A 98 13.99 -24.88 12.19
N PRO A 99 13.73 -24.35 11.00
CA PRO A 99 14.06 -22.98 10.67
C PRO A 99 13.13 -22.04 11.43
N VAL A 100 13.48 -21.70 12.66
CA VAL A 100 12.65 -20.91 13.59
C VAL A 100 12.35 -19.52 13.01
N LEU A 101 13.34 -18.89 12.39
CA LEU A 101 13.19 -17.52 11.87
C LEU A 101 12.11 -17.39 10.77
N PRO A 102 12.08 -18.22 9.71
CA PRO A 102 10.99 -18.17 8.73
C PRO A 102 9.63 -18.55 9.32
N ILE A 103 9.57 -19.42 10.34
CA ILE A 103 8.30 -19.75 11.01
C ILE A 103 7.78 -18.54 11.78
N VAL A 104 8.62 -17.88 12.56
CA VAL A 104 8.26 -16.66 13.31
C VAL A 104 7.83 -15.55 12.34
N TRP A 105 8.57 -15.37 11.24
CA TRP A 105 8.21 -14.40 10.22
C TRP A 105 6.85 -14.71 9.56
N LEU A 106 6.64 -15.96 9.14
CA LEU A 106 5.40 -16.38 8.49
C LEU A 106 4.20 -16.26 9.43
N SER A 107 4.35 -16.68 10.71
CA SER A 107 3.29 -16.56 11.71
C SER A 107 2.91 -15.09 11.96
N GLY A 108 3.89 -14.19 12.06
CA GLY A 108 3.65 -12.75 12.21
C GLY A 108 2.92 -12.15 11.00
N ALA A 109 3.35 -12.50 9.79
CA ALA A 109 2.70 -12.05 8.56
C ALA A 109 1.26 -12.56 8.45
N LEU A 110 1.00 -13.84 8.79
CA LEU A 110 -0.33 -14.43 8.77
C LEU A 110 -1.24 -13.83 9.83
N LEU A 111 -0.76 -13.63 11.06
CA LEU A 111 -1.55 -13.01 12.13
C LEU A 111 -1.95 -11.58 11.77
N LEU A 112 -1.03 -10.78 11.24
CA LEU A 112 -1.32 -9.42 10.80
C LEU A 112 -2.27 -9.41 9.60
N GLY A 113 -2.07 -10.31 8.64
CA GLY A 113 -2.97 -10.48 7.49
C GLY A 113 -4.38 -10.88 7.92
N LEU A 114 -4.50 -11.81 8.86
CA LEU A 114 -5.79 -12.22 9.43
C LEU A 114 -6.48 -11.07 10.16
N TYR A 115 -5.72 -10.29 10.96
CA TYR A 115 -6.25 -9.10 11.64
C TYR A 115 -6.87 -8.11 10.63
N PHE A 116 -6.16 -7.76 9.55
CA PHE A 116 -6.70 -6.87 8.52
C PHE A 116 -7.87 -7.49 7.77
N ALA A 117 -7.83 -8.79 7.45
CA ALA A 117 -8.89 -9.49 6.75
C ALA A 117 -10.19 -9.54 7.58
N LEU A 118 -10.09 -9.88 8.88
CA LEU A 118 -11.23 -9.91 9.79
C LEU A 118 -11.80 -8.50 10.01
N GLY A 119 -10.95 -7.48 10.20
CA GLY A 119 -11.37 -6.09 10.31
C GLY A 119 -12.12 -5.62 9.06
N TYR A 120 -11.61 -5.93 7.88
CA TYR A 120 -12.26 -5.62 6.61
C TYR A 120 -13.60 -6.36 6.45
N ALA A 121 -13.64 -7.67 6.72
CA ALA A 121 -14.86 -8.47 6.64
C ALA A 121 -15.94 -7.98 7.62
N HIS A 122 -15.55 -7.64 8.87
CA HIS A 122 -16.44 -7.06 9.86
C HIS A 122 -17.01 -5.72 9.37
N SER A 123 -16.15 -4.82 8.87
CA SER A 123 -16.57 -3.53 8.36
C SER A 123 -17.57 -3.66 7.20
N ILE A 124 -17.33 -4.58 6.25
CA ILE A 124 -18.26 -4.82 5.14
C ILE A 124 -19.62 -5.34 5.64
N LYS A 125 -19.64 -6.25 6.61
CA LYS A 125 -20.90 -6.79 7.15
C LYS A 125 -21.76 -5.69 7.76
N THR A 126 -21.14 -4.78 8.53
CA THR A 126 -21.84 -3.67 9.19
C THR A 126 -22.32 -2.59 8.21
N LEU A 127 -21.64 -2.43 7.07
CA LEU A 127 -21.92 -1.37 6.08
C LEU A 127 -22.88 -1.80 4.96
N ARG A 128 -23.17 -3.09 4.80
CA ARG A 128 -24.04 -3.59 3.73
C ARG A 128 -25.53 -3.27 3.91
N ALA A 129 -25.94 -2.77 5.07
CA ALA A 129 -27.32 -2.39 5.35
C ALA A 129 -27.66 -1.06 4.68
N GLY A 130 -28.68 -1.04 3.85
CA GLY A 130 -29.19 0.15 3.15
C GLY A 130 -28.99 0.10 1.63
N SER A 131 -29.93 0.69 0.92
CA SER A 131 -29.86 0.89 -0.53
C SER A 131 -30.50 2.25 -0.83
N LEU A 132 -29.85 3.06 -1.64
CA LEU A 132 -30.41 4.29 -2.17
C LEU A 132 -30.66 4.10 -3.67
N ALA A 133 -31.82 4.52 -4.14
CA ALA A 133 -32.02 4.71 -5.57
C ALA A 133 -31.25 6.00 -5.99
N PRO A 134 -30.46 5.96 -7.07
CA PRO A 134 -29.69 7.11 -7.50
C PRO A 134 -30.62 8.29 -7.84
N SER A 135 -30.35 9.45 -7.23
CA SER A 135 -31.01 10.70 -7.59
C SER A 135 -30.41 11.24 -8.90
N PRO A 136 -31.09 12.20 -9.58
CA PRO A 136 -30.56 12.80 -10.81
C PRO A 136 -29.16 13.41 -10.65
N VAL A 137 -28.85 13.97 -9.46
CA VAL A 137 -27.53 14.55 -9.15
C VAL A 137 -26.46 13.47 -9.05
N GLU A 138 -26.77 12.33 -8.46
CA GLU A 138 -25.87 11.19 -8.37
C GLU A 138 -25.58 10.58 -9.74
N ALA A 139 -26.60 10.48 -10.59
CA ALA A 139 -26.47 10.06 -11.98
C ALA A 139 -25.52 10.99 -12.76
N LEU A 140 -25.71 12.30 -12.61
CA LEU A 140 -24.85 13.30 -13.24
C LEU A 140 -23.39 13.19 -12.78
N LEU A 141 -23.16 13.01 -11.48
CA LEU A 141 -21.79 12.83 -10.95
C LEU A 141 -21.15 11.56 -11.49
N LEU A 142 -21.90 10.45 -11.58
CA LEU A 142 -21.40 9.21 -12.16
C LEU A 142 -20.97 9.38 -13.62
N ASP A 143 -21.72 10.14 -14.39
CA ASP A 143 -21.41 10.43 -15.80
C ASP A 143 -20.20 11.36 -15.91
N LEU A 144 -20.09 12.40 -15.07
CA LEU A 144 -18.94 13.31 -15.02
C LEU A 144 -17.62 12.59 -14.68
N PHE A 145 -17.68 11.57 -13.83
CA PHE A 145 -16.52 10.76 -13.52
C PHE A 145 -16.21 9.68 -14.56
N GLY A 146 -17.11 9.43 -15.52
CA GLY A 146 -16.91 8.53 -16.66
C GLY A 146 -16.73 7.07 -16.25
N PHE A 147 -17.65 6.52 -15.46
CA PHE A 147 -17.61 5.12 -15.06
C PHE A 147 -18.20 4.20 -16.13
N ALA A 148 -17.40 3.24 -16.63
CA ALA A 148 -17.90 2.16 -17.47
C ALA A 148 -18.83 1.20 -16.69
N ASN A 149 -18.42 0.85 -15.45
CA ASN A 149 -19.24 0.11 -14.51
C ASN A 149 -19.55 1.03 -13.32
N ARG A 150 -20.82 1.36 -13.14
CA ARG A 150 -21.25 2.27 -12.08
C ARG A 150 -21.08 1.61 -10.71
N PRO A 151 -20.43 2.28 -9.75
CA PRO A 151 -20.36 1.80 -8.37
C PRO A 151 -21.75 1.80 -7.73
N ALA A 152 -21.97 0.88 -6.79
CA ALA A 152 -23.17 0.90 -5.98
C ALA A 152 -23.08 2.02 -4.94
N ILE A 153 -24.10 2.87 -4.87
CA ILE A 153 -24.21 3.93 -3.85
C ILE A 153 -25.23 3.48 -2.82
N ARG A 154 -24.87 3.56 -1.54
CA ARG A 154 -25.71 3.15 -0.42
C ARG A 154 -25.65 4.21 0.68
N THR A 155 -26.72 4.32 1.45
CA THR A 155 -26.73 5.06 2.71
C THR A 155 -26.88 4.09 3.87
N SER A 156 -26.31 4.42 5.01
CA SER A 156 -26.41 3.60 6.21
C SER A 156 -26.37 4.48 7.47
N LYS A 157 -27.04 4.01 8.52
CA LYS A 157 -27.02 4.67 9.85
C LYS A 157 -25.72 4.39 10.60
N ASN A 158 -25.00 3.34 10.23
CA ASN A 158 -23.83 2.85 10.97
C ASN A 158 -22.52 3.58 10.68
N PRO A 159 -22.17 4.01 9.44
CA PRO A 159 -20.90 4.66 9.23
C PRO A 159 -20.89 6.06 9.84
N ARG A 160 -19.92 6.30 10.71
CA ARG A 160 -19.63 7.66 11.23
C ARG A 160 -18.94 8.55 10.20
N ALA A 161 -18.57 7.97 9.06
CA ALA A 161 -17.87 8.61 7.94
C ALA A 161 -18.25 7.95 6.63
N PRO A 162 -18.15 8.69 5.50
CA PRO A 162 -18.19 8.10 4.17
C PRO A 162 -17.15 7.00 4.03
N VAL A 163 -17.48 5.90 3.35
CA VAL A 163 -16.58 4.76 3.16
C VAL A 163 -16.76 4.18 1.76
N THR A 164 -15.66 4.01 1.07
CA THR A 164 -15.59 3.28 -0.20
C THR A 164 -14.90 1.95 0.00
N PHE A 165 -15.50 0.84 -0.43
CA PHE A 165 -14.94 -0.49 -0.39
C PHE A 165 -15.21 -1.30 -1.66
N GLY A 166 -14.49 -2.41 -1.82
CA GLY A 166 -14.57 -3.29 -2.98
C GLY A 166 -13.60 -2.90 -4.10
N THR A 167 -12.82 -3.88 -4.58
CA THR A 167 -11.85 -3.69 -5.66
C THR A 167 -12.44 -3.98 -7.03
N VAL A 168 -13.31 -5.01 -7.14
CA VAL A 168 -13.93 -5.46 -8.39
C VAL A 168 -15.31 -4.82 -8.57
N ARG A 169 -16.11 -4.79 -7.51
CA ARG A 169 -17.44 -4.16 -7.47
C ARG A 169 -17.43 -3.08 -6.41
N PRO A 170 -17.00 -1.87 -6.75
CA PRO A 170 -16.88 -0.79 -5.79
C PRO A 170 -18.27 -0.37 -5.27
N THR A 171 -18.34 -0.17 -3.97
CA THR A 171 -19.52 0.30 -3.28
C THR A 171 -19.14 1.50 -2.44
N VAL A 172 -19.89 2.57 -2.58
CA VAL A 172 -19.79 3.81 -1.78
C VAL A 172 -20.90 3.79 -0.75
N VAL A 173 -20.56 3.94 0.53
CA VAL A 173 -21.53 4.05 1.61
C VAL A 173 -21.40 5.42 2.27
N LEU A 174 -22.51 6.14 2.29
CA LEU A 174 -22.59 7.48 2.88
C LEU A 174 -23.42 7.41 4.17
N PRO A 175 -23.10 8.22 5.19
CA PRO A 175 -23.94 8.38 6.36
C PRO A 175 -25.32 8.95 6.00
N GLU A 176 -26.36 8.41 6.62
CA GLU A 176 -27.74 8.83 6.35
C GLU A 176 -28.03 10.26 6.83
N ASP A 177 -27.32 10.74 7.85
CA ASP A 177 -27.40 12.10 8.39
C ASP A 177 -26.87 13.19 7.44
N LEU A 178 -26.20 12.81 6.35
CA LEU A 178 -25.77 13.72 5.28
C LEU A 178 -26.86 13.95 4.22
N THR A 179 -27.88 13.11 4.13
CA THR A 179 -28.89 13.19 3.08
C THR A 179 -29.71 14.50 3.06
N PRO A 180 -29.99 15.18 4.20
CA PRO A 180 -30.70 16.44 4.20
C PRO A 180 -29.93 17.59 3.54
N ASP A 181 -28.59 17.60 3.67
CA ASP A 181 -27.73 18.60 3.03
C ASP A 181 -27.26 18.10 1.67
N ARG A 182 -28.07 18.36 0.65
CA ARG A 182 -27.82 17.89 -0.72
C ARG A 182 -26.50 18.41 -1.30
N ALA A 183 -26.09 19.62 -0.95
CA ALA A 183 -24.83 20.19 -1.44
C ALA A 183 -23.63 19.46 -0.83
N ALA A 184 -23.60 19.29 0.49
CA ALA A 184 -22.57 18.54 1.18
C ALA A 184 -22.54 17.08 0.72
N PHE A 185 -23.71 16.45 0.59
CA PHE A 185 -23.84 15.07 0.10
C PHE A 185 -23.20 14.89 -1.28
N SER A 186 -23.48 15.78 -2.23
CA SER A 186 -22.95 15.73 -3.60
C SER A 186 -21.42 15.89 -3.63
N LEU A 187 -20.86 16.81 -2.82
CA LEU A 187 -19.42 17.04 -2.74
C LEU A 187 -18.67 15.85 -2.10
N ILE A 188 -19.26 15.26 -1.06
CA ILE A 188 -18.71 14.07 -0.41
C ILE A 188 -18.80 12.85 -1.34
N LEU A 189 -19.93 12.69 -2.03
CA LEU A 189 -20.08 11.63 -3.03
C LEU A 189 -19.03 11.80 -4.15
N ALA A 190 -18.79 13.01 -4.64
CA ALA A 190 -17.75 13.27 -5.63
C ALA A 190 -16.37 12.88 -5.13
N HIS A 191 -16.06 13.11 -3.84
CA HIS A 191 -14.80 12.65 -3.20
C HIS A 191 -14.69 11.13 -3.21
N GLU A 192 -15.71 10.41 -2.76
CA GLU A 192 -15.73 8.96 -2.73
C GLU A 192 -15.65 8.36 -4.15
N LEU A 193 -16.35 8.96 -5.12
CA LEU A 193 -16.26 8.55 -6.53
C LEU A 193 -14.86 8.77 -7.12
N ALA A 194 -14.12 9.79 -6.68
CA ALA A 194 -12.73 9.96 -7.07
C ALA A 194 -11.84 8.80 -6.56
N HIS A 195 -12.02 8.32 -5.33
CA HIS A 195 -11.35 7.12 -4.82
C HIS A 195 -11.64 5.87 -5.67
N VAL A 196 -12.92 5.67 -6.03
CA VAL A 196 -13.33 4.56 -6.91
C VAL A 196 -12.63 4.67 -8.27
N ARG A 197 -12.70 5.84 -8.91
CA ARG A 197 -12.11 6.08 -10.24
C ARG A 197 -10.61 5.85 -10.27
N ARG A 198 -9.94 6.18 -9.18
CA ARG A 198 -8.49 6.02 -9.00
C ARG A 198 -8.09 4.62 -8.57
N LYS A 199 -9.07 3.74 -8.26
CA LYS A 199 -8.85 2.39 -7.72
C LYS A 199 -8.03 2.39 -6.42
N ASP A 200 -8.28 3.35 -5.53
CA ASP A 200 -7.51 3.51 -4.31
C ASP A 200 -7.69 2.32 -3.35
N CYS A 201 -8.83 1.60 -3.38
CA CYS A 201 -9.02 0.35 -2.65
C CYS A 201 -7.99 -0.72 -3.06
N LEU A 202 -7.68 -0.84 -4.36
CA LEU A 202 -6.67 -1.77 -4.84
C LEU A 202 -5.25 -1.37 -4.39
N ARG A 203 -4.95 -0.08 -4.41
CA ARG A 203 -3.67 0.46 -3.91
C ARG A 203 -3.50 0.22 -2.42
N LYS A 204 -4.55 0.47 -1.63
CA LYS A 204 -4.57 0.18 -0.18
C LYS A 204 -4.37 -1.31 0.09
N LEU A 205 -4.99 -2.19 -0.70
CA LEU A 205 -4.79 -3.63 -0.59
C LEU A 205 -3.33 -4.03 -0.87
N LEU A 206 -2.73 -3.53 -1.96
CA LEU A 206 -1.31 -3.77 -2.28
C LEU A 206 -0.38 -3.33 -1.15
N LEU A 207 -0.59 -2.13 -0.61
CA LEU A 207 0.18 -1.59 0.50
C LEU A 207 0.00 -2.43 1.79
N THR A 208 -1.21 -2.92 2.05
CA THR A 208 -1.50 -3.78 3.21
C THR A 208 -0.80 -5.13 3.07
N VAL A 209 -0.81 -5.75 1.89
CA VAL A 209 -0.06 -6.99 1.63
C VAL A 209 1.43 -6.76 1.84
N CYS A 210 1.97 -5.66 1.31
CA CYS A 210 3.36 -5.29 1.52
C CYS A 210 3.69 -5.10 3.01
N LEU A 211 2.79 -4.46 3.77
CA LEU A 211 2.93 -4.27 5.21
C LEU A 211 2.91 -5.61 5.97
N CYS A 212 2.05 -6.55 5.59
CA CYS A 212 1.99 -7.88 6.22
C CYS A 212 3.28 -8.67 5.99
N VAL A 213 3.85 -8.61 4.78
CA VAL A 213 5.09 -9.32 4.44
C VAL A 213 6.30 -8.70 5.15
N TYR A 214 6.34 -7.38 5.25
CA TYR A 214 7.47 -6.60 5.80
C TYR A 214 7.10 -5.88 7.10
N PHE A 215 6.27 -6.49 7.95
CA PHE A 215 5.74 -5.87 9.18
C PHE A 215 6.84 -5.41 10.16
N TRP A 216 7.99 -6.03 10.13
CA TRP A 216 9.17 -5.69 10.94
C TRP A 216 9.96 -4.47 10.42
N ASN A 217 9.68 -4.02 9.18
CA ASN A 217 10.42 -2.90 8.57
C ASN A 217 9.70 -1.56 8.81
N PRO A 218 10.25 -0.64 9.61
CA PRO A 218 9.62 0.64 9.92
C PRO A 218 9.45 1.55 8.69
N LEU A 219 10.30 1.41 7.67
CA LEU A 219 10.18 2.19 6.43
C LEU A 219 8.89 1.83 5.67
N VAL A 220 8.45 0.58 5.73
CA VAL A 220 7.19 0.15 5.09
C VAL A 220 5.99 0.76 5.81
N TRP A 221 6.01 0.87 7.13
CA TRP A 221 4.98 1.60 7.89
C TRP A 221 4.93 3.07 7.49
N GLY A 222 6.10 3.72 7.41
CA GLY A 222 6.21 5.10 6.92
C GLY A 222 5.68 5.27 5.50
N MET A 223 6.01 4.35 4.60
CA MET A 223 5.50 4.29 3.23
C MET A 223 3.96 4.24 3.21
N VAL A 224 3.34 3.36 3.99
CA VAL A 224 1.87 3.23 4.04
C VAL A 224 1.21 4.52 4.52
N VAL A 225 1.76 5.16 5.56
CA VAL A 225 1.24 6.44 6.07
C VAL A 225 1.35 7.55 5.02
N LEU A 226 2.50 7.68 4.38
CA LEU A 226 2.72 8.70 3.35
C LEU A 226 1.87 8.44 2.11
N ALA A 227 1.77 7.19 1.67
CA ALA A 227 0.96 6.79 0.52
C ALA A 227 -0.54 7.10 0.75
N ASN A 228 -1.06 6.83 1.96
CA ASN A 228 -2.45 7.20 2.29
C ASN A 228 -2.67 8.72 2.21
N ARG A 229 -1.75 9.54 2.78
CA ARG A 229 -1.84 11.00 2.67
C ARG A 229 -1.81 11.50 1.23
N ASP A 230 -0.96 10.89 0.39
CA ASP A 230 -0.86 11.28 -1.02
C ASP A 230 -2.06 10.80 -1.83
N MET A 231 -2.70 9.69 -1.46
CA MET A 231 -3.97 9.26 -2.06
C MET A 231 -5.10 10.25 -1.77
N GLU A 232 -5.21 10.78 -0.55
CA GLU A 232 -6.18 11.82 -0.20
C GLU A 232 -5.94 13.11 -0.99
N LEU A 233 -4.71 13.63 -1.01
CA LEU A 233 -4.36 14.84 -1.78
C LEU A 233 -4.66 14.70 -3.27
N ALA A 234 -4.36 13.54 -3.83
CA ALA A 234 -4.62 13.28 -5.23
C ALA A 234 -6.11 13.00 -5.53
N CYS A 235 -6.88 12.59 -4.52
CA CYS A 235 -8.34 12.51 -4.59
C CYS A 235 -8.94 13.92 -4.65
N ASP A 236 -8.52 14.80 -3.76
CA ASP A 236 -8.96 16.21 -3.75
C ASP A 236 -8.63 16.93 -5.08
N GLU A 237 -7.41 16.73 -5.59
CA GLU A 237 -7.01 17.24 -6.91
C GLU A 237 -7.95 16.73 -8.03
N LYS A 238 -8.32 15.45 -7.99
CA LYS A 238 -9.22 14.85 -8.98
C LYS A 238 -10.62 15.43 -8.88
N VAL A 239 -11.18 15.58 -7.67
CA VAL A 239 -12.50 16.18 -7.46
C VAL A 239 -12.54 17.59 -8.02
N LEU A 240 -11.57 18.43 -7.66
CA LEU A 240 -11.50 19.82 -8.13
C LEU A 240 -11.27 19.91 -9.64
N SER A 241 -10.60 18.94 -10.25
CA SER A 241 -10.45 18.88 -11.70
C SER A 241 -11.76 18.55 -12.42
N VAL A 242 -12.70 17.86 -11.77
CA VAL A 242 -14.02 17.49 -12.34
C VAL A 242 -15.06 18.58 -12.08
N LEU A 243 -15.12 19.09 -10.84
CA LEU A 243 -16.13 20.07 -10.44
C LEU A 243 -15.75 21.51 -10.84
N GLY A 244 -14.48 21.77 -11.08
CA GLY A 244 -13.96 23.10 -11.37
C GLY A 244 -13.49 23.88 -10.13
N SER A 245 -12.63 24.87 -10.36
CA SER A 245 -11.99 25.67 -9.29
C SER A 245 -12.95 26.52 -8.47
N GLY A 246 -14.12 26.87 -9.02
CA GLY A 246 -15.18 27.64 -8.32
C GLY A 246 -15.71 26.95 -7.08
N PHE A 247 -15.68 25.63 -7.04
CA PHE A 247 -16.16 24.83 -5.90
C PHE A 247 -15.13 24.65 -4.78
N LYS A 248 -13.89 25.11 -4.94
CA LYS A 248 -12.77 24.86 -4.00
C LYS A 248 -13.09 25.25 -2.56
N LYS A 249 -13.67 26.44 -2.34
CA LYS A 249 -14.02 26.95 -1.00
C LYS A 249 -15.12 26.09 -0.36
N GLN A 250 -16.20 25.84 -1.10
CA GLN A 250 -17.33 25.05 -0.60
C GLN A 250 -16.90 23.61 -0.31
N TYR A 251 -16.11 23.00 -1.20
CA TYR A 251 -15.55 21.66 -1.01
C TYR A 251 -14.70 21.57 0.26
N ALA A 252 -13.77 22.52 0.47
CA ALA A 252 -12.93 22.53 1.67
C ALA A 252 -13.74 22.68 2.96
N LEU A 253 -14.75 23.54 2.97
CA LEU A 253 -15.64 23.70 4.13
C LEU A 253 -16.46 22.44 4.41
N THR A 254 -16.93 21.76 3.37
CA THR A 254 -17.66 20.50 3.51
C THR A 254 -16.78 19.42 4.10
N LEU A 255 -15.54 19.22 3.61
CA LEU A 255 -14.61 18.26 4.18
C LEU A 255 -14.29 18.57 5.65
N LEU A 256 -14.11 19.85 5.97
CA LEU A 256 -13.85 20.26 7.37
C LEU A 256 -15.05 19.94 8.28
N SER A 257 -16.29 20.19 7.82
CA SER A 257 -17.50 19.87 8.59
C SER A 257 -17.64 18.37 8.86
N VAL A 258 -17.30 17.51 7.88
CA VAL A 258 -17.29 16.05 8.04
C VAL A 258 -16.22 15.63 9.02
N ALA A 259 -15.00 16.17 8.92
CA ALA A 259 -13.92 15.87 9.84
C ALA A 259 -14.27 16.26 11.29
N GLN A 260 -14.91 17.41 11.50
CA GLN A 260 -15.38 17.84 12.82
C GLN A 260 -16.47 16.92 13.38
N ARG A 261 -17.43 16.46 12.56
CA ARG A 261 -18.47 15.48 12.98
C ARG A 261 -17.82 14.17 13.43
N GLN A 262 -16.84 13.68 12.68
CA GLN A 262 -16.09 12.46 13.03
C GLN A 262 -15.35 12.60 14.37
N HIS A 263 -14.74 13.77 14.62
CA HIS A 263 -14.02 14.05 15.86
C HIS A 263 -14.98 14.08 17.07
N ARG A 264 -16.12 14.73 16.95
CA ARG A 264 -17.16 14.75 17.99
C ARG A 264 -17.68 13.35 18.30
N ALA A 265 -17.96 12.55 17.26
CA ALA A 265 -18.47 11.17 17.43
C ALA A 265 -17.44 10.23 18.11
N ARG A 266 -16.12 10.50 17.98
CA ARG A 266 -15.08 9.76 18.70
C ARG A 266 -14.94 10.19 20.16
N GLY A 267 -15.18 11.46 20.48
CA GLY A 267 -15.14 11.98 21.85
C GLY A 267 -16.25 11.42 22.74
N PHE A 268 -17.47 11.30 22.21
CA PHE A 268 -18.63 10.74 22.94
C PHE A 268 -18.57 9.24 23.21
N SER A 269 -17.66 8.51 22.60
CA SER A 269 -17.50 7.04 22.80
C SER A 269 -16.47 6.69 23.87
N LYS A 270 -15.95 7.67 24.63
CA LYS A 270 -14.95 7.44 25.70
C LYS A 270 -15.50 7.68 27.10
N ASP A 271 -16.73 8.15 27.22
CA ASP A 271 -17.51 8.25 28.46
C ASP A 271 -18.55 7.12 28.50
#